data_5793935b3b23a617fed9d5c6746a7dd1
#
_entry.id   5793935b3b23a617fed9d5c6746a7dd1
#
_cell.length_a   1.000
_cell.length_b   1.000
_cell.length_c   1.000
_cell.angle_alpha   90.00
_cell.angle_beta   90.00
_cell.angle_gamma   90.00
#
_symmetry.space_group_name_H-M   'P 1'
#
loop_
_entity.id
_entity.type
_entity.pdbx_description
1 polymer ?
#
loop_
_entity_poly.entity_id
_entity_poly.type
_entity_poly.pdbx_seq_one_letter_code
_entity_poly.pdbx_strand_id
1 'polypeptide(L)'
;ELMGLQKLKSRKKTIVQKLMQCHTPADVKGKLKDVVREVASESLTKEMLSIIRTLARDGGFATFRRGSAANYRYTISDTFLQMLVFTKVKPQGKMEFFEFLDVLYRDYGIVIGEKQAKDSGLYDMSRLNVRYFQENEKALRDKLLQNGLLIEFSDATAMIENPYAASLVEA
;
A
#
# COMPACT_ATOMS: atom_id res chain seq x y z
N GLU A 1 -38.22 11.50 -6.30
CA GLU A 1 -37.40 11.09 -5.12
C GLU A 1 -35.95 10.87 -5.46
N LEU A 2 -35.58 10.02 -6.45
CA LEU A 2 -34.17 9.76 -6.84
C LEU A 2 -33.38 11.04 -7.18
N MET A 3 -33.98 12.00 -7.83
CA MET A 3 -33.36 13.27 -8.19
C MET A 3 -33.15 14.24 -7.02
N GLY A 4 -33.69 13.92 -5.85
CA GLY A 4 -33.45 14.64 -4.59
C GLY A 4 -32.09 14.37 -3.97
N LEU A 5 -31.46 13.24 -4.30
CA LEU A 5 -30.13 12.89 -3.79
C LEU A 5 -29.07 13.82 -4.37
N GLN A 6 -28.31 14.49 -3.50
CA GLN A 6 -27.33 15.50 -3.89
C GLN A 6 -26.26 14.97 -4.88
N LYS A 7 -25.88 13.70 -4.77
CA LYS A 7 -24.95 13.01 -5.68
C LYS A 7 -25.52 12.83 -7.11
N LEU A 8 -26.84 12.77 -7.27
CA LEU A 8 -27.52 12.66 -8.57
C LEU A 8 -27.84 14.03 -9.17
N LYS A 9 -28.01 15.08 -8.33
CA LYS A 9 -28.26 16.45 -8.80
C LYS A 9 -27.16 16.96 -9.73
N SER A 10 -25.91 16.69 -9.39
CA SER A 10 -24.74 17.11 -10.22
C SER A 10 -24.71 16.46 -11.60
N ARG A 11 -25.37 15.32 -11.77
CA ARG A 11 -25.43 14.55 -13.03
C ARG A 11 -26.76 14.68 -13.77
N LYS A 12 -27.63 15.60 -13.35
CA LYS A 12 -28.97 15.80 -13.94
C LYS A 12 -28.94 15.87 -15.47
N LYS A 13 -28.02 16.65 -16.05
CA LYS A 13 -27.89 16.80 -17.51
C LYS A 13 -27.59 15.46 -18.20
N THR A 14 -26.61 14.71 -17.68
CA THR A 14 -26.23 13.40 -18.24
C THR A 14 -27.34 12.37 -18.10
N ILE A 15 -28.07 12.38 -16.98
CA ILE A 15 -29.23 11.49 -16.75
C ILE A 15 -30.33 11.79 -17.76
N VAL A 16 -30.69 13.07 -17.94
CA VAL A 16 -31.71 13.49 -18.92
C VAL A 16 -31.30 13.08 -20.32
N GLN A 17 -30.05 13.30 -20.74
CA GLN A 17 -29.57 12.88 -22.06
C GLN A 17 -29.67 11.36 -22.27
N LYS A 18 -29.25 10.57 -21.26
CA LYS A 18 -29.38 9.09 -21.31
C LYS A 18 -30.84 8.64 -21.38
N LEU A 19 -31.76 9.34 -20.71
CA LEU A 19 -33.21 9.02 -20.74
C LEU A 19 -33.89 9.43 -22.05
N MET A 20 -33.45 10.51 -22.70
CA MET A 20 -33.98 10.93 -24.02
C MET A 20 -33.71 9.90 -25.14
N GLN A 21 -32.77 9.00 -24.95
CA GLN A 21 -32.44 7.92 -25.89
C GLN A 21 -33.26 6.65 -25.65
N CYS A 22 -34.16 6.65 -24.67
CA CYS A 22 -34.97 5.49 -24.35
C CYS A 22 -36.29 5.53 -25.13
N HIS A 23 -36.67 4.39 -25.73
CA HIS A 23 -37.90 4.26 -26.49
C HIS A 23 -39.00 3.45 -25.74
N THR A 24 -38.58 2.66 -24.75
CA THR A 24 -39.51 1.82 -23.97
C THR A 24 -39.41 2.09 -22.47
N PRO A 25 -40.49 1.83 -21.68
CA PRO A 25 -40.40 1.91 -20.22
C PRO A 25 -39.37 0.97 -19.62
N ALA A 26 -39.08 -0.17 -20.26
CA ALA A 26 -38.07 -1.12 -19.84
C ALA A 26 -36.65 -0.53 -19.98
N ASP A 27 -36.38 0.19 -21.07
CA ASP A 27 -35.12 0.88 -21.33
C ASP A 27 -34.89 1.97 -20.28
N VAL A 28 -35.91 2.74 -19.94
CA VAL A 28 -35.83 3.78 -18.91
C VAL A 28 -35.44 3.16 -17.57
N LYS A 29 -36.08 2.05 -17.18
CA LYS A 29 -35.77 1.33 -15.93
C LYS A 29 -34.33 0.79 -15.94
N GLY A 30 -33.90 0.23 -17.06
CA GLY A 30 -32.52 -0.25 -17.26
C GLY A 30 -31.51 0.88 -17.10
N LYS A 31 -31.64 1.97 -17.84
CA LYS A 31 -30.76 3.13 -17.80
C LYS A 31 -30.71 3.80 -16.42
N LEU A 32 -31.83 3.88 -15.72
CA LEU A 32 -31.84 4.41 -14.34
C LEU A 32 -31.06 3.52 -13.37
N LYS A 33 -31.20 2.20 -13.48
CA LYS A 33 -30.39 1.25 -12.67
C LYS A 33 -28.91 1.42 -12.96
N ASP A 34 -28.52 1.56 -14.22
CA ASP A 34 -27.10 1.73 -14.59
C ASP A 34 -26.53 3.03 -14.04
N VAL A 35 -27.27 4.13 -14.12
CA VAL A 35 -26.86 5.42 -13.55
C VAL A 35 -26.70 5.33 -12.02
N VAL A 36 -27.66 4.71 -11.34
CA VAL A 36 -27.58 4.54 -9.87
C VAL A 36 -26.36 3.68 -9.50
N ARG A 37 -26.13 2.59 -10.23
CA ARG A 37 -24.97 1.70 -10.02
C ARG A 37 -23.65 2.44 -10.26
N GLU A 38 -23.55 3.21 -11.34
CA GLU A 38 -22.37 4.03 -11.68
C GLU A 38 -22.05 5.03 -10.55
N VAL A 39 -23.05 5.80 -10.09
CA VAL A 39 -22.88 6.79 -9.01
C VAL A 39 -22.54 6.13 -7.68
N ALA A 40 -23.17 5.00 -7.36
CA ALA A 40 -22.87 4.25 -6.14
C ALA A 40 -21.45 3.67 -6.18
N SER A 41 -21.05 3.07 -7.30
CA SER A 41 -19.72 2.51 -7.48
C SER A 41 -18.62 3.57 -7.34
N GLU A 42 -18.78 4.73 -7.99
CA GLU A 42 -17.80 5.83 -7.84
C GLU A 42 -17.71 6.37 -6.41
N SER A 43 -18.86 6.48 -5.73
CA SER A 43 -18.88 6.92 -4.33
C SER A 43 -18.16 5.95 -3.42
N LEU A 44 -18.49 4.65 -3.54
CA LEU A 44 -17.82 3.58 -2.78
C LEU A 44 -16.32 3.54 -3.04
N THR A 45 -15.92 3.63 -4.31
CA THR A 45 -14.48 3.65 -4.67
C THR A 45 -13.75 4.81 -4.01
N LYS A 46 -14.32 6.02 -4.02
CA LYS A 46 -13.71 7.19 -3.36
C LYS A 46 -13.61 7.02 -1.85
N GLU A 47 -14.66 6.51 -1.22
CA GLU A 47 -14.68 6.26 0.23
C GLU A 47 -13.68 5.18 0.62
N MET A 48 -13.63 4.06 -0.10
CA MET A 48 -12.66 2.99 0.12
C MET A 48 -11.21 3.47 -0.06
N LEU A 49 -10.93 4.23 -1.11
CA LEU A 49 -9.60 4.83 -1.31
C LEU A 49 -9.22 5.78 -0.17
N SER A 50 -10.17 6.54 0.36
CA SER A 50 -9.93 7.42 1.50
C SER A 50 -9.57 6.62 2.75
N ILE A 51 -10.30 5.55 3.03
CA ILE A 51 -10.04 4.64 4.15
C ILE A 51 -8.67 3.99 4.01
N ILE A 52 -8.38 3.41 2.84
CA ILE A 52 -7.09 2.75 2.56
C ILE A 52 -5.93 3.73 2.75
N ARG A 53 -6.06 4.97 2.24
CA ARG A 53 -5.03 6.00 2.41
C ARG A 53 -4.82 6.38 3.87
N THR A 54 -5.88 6.49 4.65
CA THR A 54 -5.80 6.79 6.07
C THR A 54 -5.11 5.66 6.83
N LEU A 55 -5.56 4.42 6.63
CA LEU A 55 -4.95 3.24 7.24
C LEU A 55 -3.48 3.08 6.85
N ALA A 56 -3.15 3.30 5.58
CA ALA A 56 -1.78 3.20 5.09
C ALA A 56 -0.86 4.25 5.69
N ARG A 57 -1.34 5.48 5.86
CA ARG A 57 -0.59 6.55 6.53
C ARG A 57 -0.42 6.27 8.02
N ASP A 58 -1.51 5.96 8.70
CA ASP A 58 -1.53 5.78 10.15
C ASP A 58 -0.80 4.49 10.55
N GLY A 59 -0.87 3.45 9.72
CA GLY A 59 -0.07 2.22 9.84
C GLY A 59 1.41 2.38 9.45
N GLY A 60 1.81 3.52 8.92
CA GLY A 60 3.21 3.82 8.62
C GLY A 60 3.79 3.18 7.35
N PHE A 61 2.94 2.66 6.45
CA PHE A 61 3.38 2.06 5.18
C PHE A 61 3.06 2.94 3.95
N ALA A 62 2.58 4.16 4.17
CA ALA A 62 2.49 5.15 3.11
C ALA A 62 2.64 6.58 3.63
N THR A 63 3.11 7.46 2.77
CA THR A 63 3.20 8.89 3.01
C THR A 63 2.65 9.68 1.83
N PHE A 64 2.23 10.92 2.07
CA PHE A 64 1.85 11.86 1.03
C PHE A 64 2.35 13.27 1.37
N ARG A 65 2.68 14.02 0.35
CA ARG A 65 3.06 15.41 0.52
C ARG A 65 1.81 16.25 0.75
N ARG A 66 1.79 17.08 1.79
CA ARG A 66 0.67 18.02 2.06
C ARG A 66 0.31 18.79 0.80
N GLY A 67 -0.98 18.78 0.45
CA GLY A 67 -1.52 19.55 -0.68
C GLY A 67 -1.62 18.82 -2.02
N SER A 68 -1.17 17.56 -2.13
CA SER A 68 -1.29 16.79 -3.38
C SER A 68 -1.67 15.33 -3.14
N ALA A 69 -2.91 14.99 -3.44
CA ALA A 69 -3.37 13.59 -3.45
C ALA A 69 -2.64 12.74 -4.51
N ALA A 70 -1.97 13.38 -5.48
CA ALA A 70 -1.24 12.72 -6.56
C ALA A 70 0.13 12.17 -6.12
N ASN A 71 0.67 12.61 -4.98
CA ASN A 71 2.01 12.22 -4.51
C ASN A 71 1.95 11.21 -3.35
N TYR A 72 1.02 10.28 -3.42
CA TYR A 72 0.96 9.17 -2.49
C TYR A 72 2.07 8.17 -2.80
N ARG A 73 2.92 7.87 -1.82
CA ARG A 73 4.05 6.95 -1.96
C ARG A 73 4.02 5.91 -0.88
N TYR A 74 4.31 4.67 -1.24
CA TYR A 74 4.62 3.63 -0.26
C TYR A 74 5.94 3.95 0.42
N THR A 75 6.00 3.74 1.71
CA THR A 75 7.18 3.95 2.56
C THR A 75 7.08 3.02 3.76
N ILE A 76 8.18 2.83 4.46
CA ILE A 76 8.21 2.12 5.73
C ILE A 76 8.60 3.16 6.79
N SER A 77 7.67 3.52 7.70
CA SER A 77 7.98 4.38 8.85
C SER A 77 8.89 3.66 9.83
N ASP A 78 9.50 4.39 10.77
CA ASP A 78 10.38 3.77 11.77
C ASP A 78 9.59 2.82 12.68
N THR A 79 8.40 3.24 13.11
CA THR A 79 7.51 2.40 13.94
C THR A 79 7.08 1.13 13.20
N PHE A 80 6.72 1.26 11.91
CA PHE A 80 6.34 0.11 11.11
C PHE A 80 7.53 -0.84 10.88
N LEU A 81 8.74 -0.28 10.66
CA LEU A 81 9.97 -1.06 10.52
C LEU A 81 10.29 -1.83 11.80
N GLN A 82 10.22 -1.16 12.95
CA GLN A 82 10.42 -1.80 14.26
C GLN A 82 9.42 -2.95 14.46
N MET A 83 8.14 -2.72 14.17
CA MET A 83 7.10 -3.75 14.26
C MET A 83 7.42 -4.95 13.37
N LEU A 84 7.88 -4.73 12.13
CA LEU A 84 8.28 -5.80 11.22
C LEU A 84 9.47 -6.61 11.78
N VAL A 85 10.50 -5.93 12.30
CA VAL A 85 11.66 -6.60 12.91
C VAL A 85 11.23 -7.41 14.15
N PHE A 86 10.46 -6.81 15.05
CA PHE A 86 10.07 -7.49 16.31
C PHE A 86 9.13 -8.66 16.11
N THR A 87 8.37 -8.66 15.01
CA THR A 87 7.49 -9.79 14.68
C THR A 87 8.18 -10.91 13.90
N LYS A 88 9.25 -10.61 13.15
CA LYS A 88 9.90 -11.58 12.27
C LYS A 88 11.23 -12.09 12.80
N VAL A 89 11.95 -11.31 13.57
CA VAL A 89 13.19 -11.72 14.21
C VAL A 89 12.89 -12.12 15.66
N LYS A 90 13.31 -13.32 16.04
CA LYS A 90 13.11 -13.80 17.44
C LYS A 90 13.68 -12.83 18.45
N PRO A 91 13.09 -12.68 19.64
CA PRO A 91 13.66 -11.88 20.72
C PRO A 91 15.13 -12.25 20.97
N GLN A 92 16.01 -11.26 21.08
CA GLN A 92 17.47 -11.40 21.18
C GLN A 92 18.10 -12.21 20.03
N GLY A 93 17.34 -12.46 18.97
CA GLY A 93 17.81 -13.17 17.78
C GLY A 93 18.36 -12.25 16.73
N LYS A 94 19.00 -12.87 15.75
CA LYS A 94 19.54 -12.21 14.57
C LYS A 94 19.03 -12.89 13.31
N MET A 95 18.85 -12.11 12.25
CA MET A 95 18.47 -12.59 10.92
C MET A 95 19.30 -11.86 9.88
N GLU A 96 19.76 -12.57 8.85
CA GLU A 96 20.49 -11.95 7.77
C GLU A 96 19.60 -10.98 6.98
N PHE A 97 20.16 -9.86 6.51
CA PHE A 97 19.42 -8.80 5.85
C PHE A 97 18.62 -9.28 4.62
N PHE A 98 19.26 -10.07 3.75
CA PHE A 98 18.58 -10.59 2.57
C PHE A 98 17.52 -11.65 2.90
N GLU A 99 17.74 -12.46 3.93
CA GLU A 99 16.72 -13.35 4.46
C GLU A 99 15.50 -12.56 4.96
N PHE A 100 15.71 -11.43 5.63
CA PHE A 100 14.63 -10.56 6.07
C PHE A 100 13.83 -10.00 4.87
N LEU A 101 14.48 -9.58 3.79
CA LEU A 101 13.79 -9.17 2.57
C LEU A 101 12.93 -10.30 1.97
N ASP A 102 13.45 -11.53 1.96
CA ASP A 102 12.70 -12.70 1.50
C ASP A 102 11.47 -12.99 2.39
N VAL A 103 11.62 -12.84 3.71
CA VAL A 103 10.52 -12.97 4.68
C VAL A 103 9.44 -11.90 4.45
N LEU A 104 9.84 -10.64 4.26
CA LEU A 104 8.90 -9.55 3.98
C LEU A 104 8.13 -9.77 2.68
N TYR A 105 8.80 -10.26 1.66
CA TYR A 105 8.15 -10.60 0.39
C TYR A 105 7.18 -11.77 0.52
N ARG A 106 7.63 -12.88 1.12
CA ARG A 106 6.82 -14.10 1.28
C ARG A 106 5.58 -13.87 2.13
N ASP A 107 5.72 -13.16 3.26
CA ASP A 107 4.67 -13.08 4.26
C ASP A 107 3.72 -11.88 4.04
N TYR A 108 4.20 -10.81 3.41
CA TYR A 108 3.44 -9.56 3.22
C TYR A 108 3.37 -9.09 1.76
N GLY A 109 4.08 -9.73 0.83
CA GLY A 109 4.17 -9.28 -0.57
C GLY A 109 4.94 -7.95 -0.71
N ILE A 110 5.77 -7.56 0.27
CA ILE A 110 6.56 -6.33 0.22
C ILE A 110 7.81 -6.57 -0.61
N VAL A 111 7.88 -5.92 -1.76
CA VAL A 111 9.01 -6.00 -2.69
C VAL A 111 9.93 -4.81 -2.48
N ILE A 112 11.16 -5.07 -2.02
CA ILE A 112 12.17 -4.03 -1.76
C ILE A 112 13.38 -4.23 -2.65
N GLY A 113 13.94 -5.44 -2.65
CA GLY A 113 15.18 -5.77 -3.31
C GLY A 113 15.02 -6.27 -4.75
N GLU A 114 16.15 -6.35 -5.44
CA GLU A 114 16.21 -6.81 -6.83
C GLU A 114 15.72 -8.25 -6.98
N LYS A 115 16.11 -9.15 -6.08
CA LYS A 115 15.71 -10.55 -6.11
C LYS A 115 14.19 -10.68 -6.02
N GLN A 116 13.56 -10.05 -5.02
CA GLN A 116 12.12 -10.09 -4.81
C GLN A 116 11.35 -9.43 -5.98
N ALA A 117 11.94 -8.41 -6.61
CA ALA A 117 11.35 -7.76 -7.79
C ALA A 117 11.32 -8.70 -9.00
N LYS A 118 12.36 -9.51 -9.19
CA LYS A 118 12.40 -10.55 -10.23
C LYS A 118 11.41 -11.66 -9.93
N ASP A 119 11.41 -12.18 -8.70
CA ASP A 119 10.55 -13.29 -8.27
C ASP A 119 9.05 -12.92 -8.34
N SER A 120 8.70 -11.65 -8.13
CA SER A 120 7.33 -11.15 -8.22
C SER A 120 6.85 -10.85 -9.65
N GLY A 121 7.74 -10.87 -10.64
CA GLY A 121 7.45 -10.47 -12.01
C GLY A 121 7.26 -8.94 -12.20
N LEU A 122 7.41 -8.13 -11.16
CA LEU A 122 7.32 -6.67 -11.25
C LEU A 122 8.35 -6.07 -12.20
N TYR A 123 9.53 -6.68 -12.26
CA TYR A 123 10.60 -6.25 -13.12
C TYR A 123 10.21 -6.32 -14.61
N ASP A 124 9.59 -7.43 -15.02
CA ASP A 124 9.20 -7.65 -16.41
C ASP A 124 7.96 -6.84 -16.79
N MET A 125 6.98 -6.75 -15.87
CA MET A 125 5.72 -6.05 -16.13
C MET A 125 5.87 -4.52 -16.19
N SER A 126 6.75 -3.94 -15.39
CA SER A 126 6.80 -2.49 -15.18
C SER A 126 7.95 -1.80 -15.90
N ARG A 127 8.87 -2.54 -16.56
CA ARG A 127 10.12 -2.02 -17.15
C ARG A 127 10.92 -1.13 -16.19
N LEU A 128 10.81 -1.43 -14.88
CA LEU A 128 11.50 -0.68 -13.85
C LEU A 128 13.01 -0.93 -13.92
N ASN A 129 13.80 0.12 -13.68
CA ASN A 129 15.24 -0.02 -13.63
C ASN A 129 15.67 -0.72 -12.33
N VAL A 130 16.54 -1.73 -12.44
CA VAL A 130 17.16 -2.45 -11.31
C VAL A 130 17.72 -1.50 -10.25
N ARG A 131 18.26 -0.38 -10.67
CA ARG A 131 18.84 0.65 -9.80
C ARG A 131 17.86 1.11 -8.71
N TYR A 132 16.56 1.21 -8.99
CA TYR A 132 15.58 1.60 -7.98
C TYR A 132 15.48 0.59 -6.84
N PHE A 133 15.59 -0.70 -7.15
CA PHE A 133 15.56 -1.74 -6.12
C PHE A 133 16.82 -1.75 -5.28
N GLN A 134 17.98 -1.52 -5.90
CA GLN A 134 19.26 -1.36 -5.18
C GLN A 134 19.24 -0.12 -4.28
N GLU A 135 18.66 0.99 -4.75
CA GLU A 135 18.47 2.20 -3.94
C GLU A 135 17.50 1.96 -2.77
N ASN A 136 16.45 1.15 -2.97
CA ASN A 136 15.52 0.76 -1.90
C ASN A 136 16.20 -0.14 -0.85
N GLU A 137 16.99 -1.12 -1.28
CA GLU A 137 17.79 -1.97 -0.37
C GLU A 137 18.73 -1.12 0.50
N LYS A 138 19.46 -0.20 -0.13
CA LYS A 138 20.34 0.73 0.57
C LYS A 138 19.56 1.61 1.54
N ALA A 139 18.46 2.21 1.11
CA ALA A 139 17.64 3.07 1.96
C ALA A 139 17.06 2.32 3.16
N LEU A 140 16.64 1.06 2.99
CA LEU A 140 16.18 0.23 4.10
C LEU A 140 17.33 -0.12 5.06
N ARG A 141 18.51 -0.46 4.52
CA ARG A 141 19.71 -0.74 5.33
C ARG A 141 20.10 0.47 6.18
N ASP A 142 20.20 1.65 5.56
CA ASP A 142 20.50 2.90 6.25
C ASP A 142 19.46 3.19 7.36
N LYS A 143 18.19 2.93 7.08
CA LYS A 143 17.11 3.12 8.03
C LYS A 143 17.16 2.15 9.21
N LEU A 144 17.48 0.89 8.97
CA LEU A 144 17.69 -0.11 10.03
C LEU A 144 18.89 0.25 10.91
N LEU A 145 19.99 0.73 10.31
CA LEU A 145 21.16 1.23 11.04
C LEU A 145 20.79 2.42 11.93
N GLN A 146 20.08 3.42 11.39
CA GLN A 146 19.64 4.60 12.15
C GLN A 146 18.73 4.24 13.33
N ASN A 147 17.95 3.17 13.21
CA ASN A 147 17.10 2.65 14.28
C ASN A 147 17.83 1.69 15.24
N GLY A 148 19.11 1.42 15.03
CA GLY A 148 19.88 0.49 15.88
C GLY A 148 19.43 -0.97 15.74
N LEU A 149 18.82 -1.33 14.61
CA LEU A 149 18.29 -2.66 14.33
C LEU A 149 19.15 -3.48 13.37
N LEU A 150 20.26 -2.92 12.88
CA LEU A 150 21.20 -3.58 11.97
C LEU A 150 22.61 -3.48 12.49
N ILE A 151 23.36 -4.56 12.34
CA ILE A 151 24.79 -4.64 12.59
C ILE A 151 25.46 -5.01 11.26
N GLU A 152 26.41 -4.20 10.83
CA GLU A 152 27.24 -4.50 9.66
C GLU A 152 28.56 -5.11 10.07
N PHE A 153 28.98 -6.15 9.37
CA PHE A 153 30.27 -6.80 9.57
C PHE A 153 31.25 -6.41 8.46
N SER A 154 32.55 -6.61 8.70
CA SER A 154 33.63 -6.23 7.80
C SER A 154 33.64 -7.01 6.47
N ASP A 155 32.97 -8.14 6.41
CA ASP A 155 32.81 -8.98 5.21
C ASP A 155 31.59 -8.61 4.34
N ALA A 156 31.03 -7.43 4.56
CA ALA A 156 29.81 -6.91 3.92
C ALA A 156 28.51 -7.66 4.28
N THR A 157 28.55 -8.59 5.23
CA THR A 157 27.33 -9.17 5.78
C THR A 157 26.62 -8.18 6.72
N ALA A 158 25.30 -8.18 6.71
CA ALA A 158 24.49 -7.34 7.56
C ALA A 158 23.44 -8.21 8.29
N MET A 159 23.38 -8.06 9.60
CA MET A 159 22.47 -8.82 10.47
C MET A 159 21.48 -7.87 11.12
N ILE A 160 20.20 -8.18 10.98
CA ILE A 160 19.12 -7.51 11.70
C ILE A 160 19.00 -8.15 13.07
N GLU A 161 18.96 -7.32 14.10
CA GLU A 161 18.87 -7.75 15.48
C GLU A 161 17.57 -7.27 16.13
N ASN A 162 16.92 -8.17 16.87
CA ASN A 162 15.80 -7.81 17.72
C ASN A 162 16.32 -7.64 19.16
N PRO A 163 16.42 -6.40 19.68
CA PRO A 163 17.01 -6.13 20.99
C PRO A 163 16.10 -6.51 22.17
N TYR A 164 14.84 -6.83 21.92
CA TYR A 164 13.90 -7.12 23.01
C TYR A 164 14.17 -8.46 23.68
N ALA A 165 14.08 -8.48 25.02
CA ALA A 165 14.17 -9.70 25.79
C ALA A 165 12.86 -10.50 25.74
N ALA A 166 12.96 -11.83 25.71
CA ALA A 166 11.79 -12.73 25.67
C ALA A 166 10.85 -12.59 26.90
N SER A 167 11.33 -12.05 28.01
CA SER A 167 10.56 -11.87 29.26
C SER A 167 9.38 -10.89 29.16
N LEU A 168 9.20 -10.18 28.04
CA LEU A 168 8.05 -9.28 27.84
C LEU A 168 6.86 -9.97 27.11
N VAL A 169 6.99 -11.27 26.76
CA VAL A 169 5.98 -12.01 25.99
C VAL A 169 5.08 -12.88 26.88
N GLU A 170 5.41 -13.02 28.18
CA GLU A 170 4.67 -13.87 29.14
C GLU A 170 3.78 -13.05 30.11
N ALA A 171 3.38 -11.84 29.73
CA ALA A 171 2.50 -11.01 30.55
C ALA A 171 1.12 -10.79 29.89
#